data_04fc760dde239da41e8face7d31a40b2
#
_entry.id   04fc760dde239da41e8face7d31a40b2
#
_cell.length_a   1.000
_cell.length_b   1.000
_cell.length_c   1.000
_cell.angle_alpha   90.00
_cell.angle_beta   90.00
_cell.angle_gamma   90.00
#
_symmetry.space_group_name_H-M   'P 1'
#
loop_
_entity.id
_entity.type
_entity.pdbx_description
1 polymer ?
#
loop_
_entity_poly.entity_id
_entity_poly.type
_entity_poly.pdbx_seq_one_letter_code
_entity_poly.pdbx_strand_id
1 'polypeptide(L)'
;MARRGGTLLVEDYADRVRLAAGYLSRLLADAGTRVDNPADEPVGPEDAGALELSEDAPLHEFGCDPAPGVTAAAVDGGSACLLNGRSFWLVAYRAGTVWHRDRDTFATDTDPLQLRALTQTDAKAAYAEALNLAGVKRERELADLGGVVDVLRELAEWRRATEAVAAARPGDLVLVDGSLHPGPFLPAGLVEPVHALARERGVDLVGVTKASKLRWGRYAPLVLRVRRRAEGELGPDARWYLRVTGPDDPAEVYVARLARRGAYAFRGDAVRGAREPAALFAVLAGLSDDPAFLGYPYPLARVHQVVSLPGHLLADLRRDLREAFLREGLSED
;
A
#
# COMPACT_ATOMS: atom_id res chain seq x y z
N MET A 1 17.45 5.31 51.29
CA MET A 1 18.15 5.88 50.12
C MET A 1 17.59 5.24 48.86
N ALA A 2 16.43 5.71 48.39
CA ALA A 2 15.86 5.24 47.12
C ALA A 2 14.84 6.30 46.68
N ARG A 3 15.17 7.10 45.67
CA ARG A 3 14.27 7.94 44.85
C ARG A 3 15.09 8.95 44.05
N ARG A 4 15.77 8.52 43.00
CA ARG A 4 16.32 9.39 41.95
C ARG A 4 16.25 8.78 40.54
N GLY A 5 15.33 7.83 40.30
CA GLY A 5 15.24 7.20 38.97
C GLY A 5 14.13 7.73 38.03
N GLY A 6 13.13 8.45 38.54
CA GLY A 6 11.96 8.80 37.73
C GLY A 6 12.06 10.11 36.93
N THR A 7 12.81 11.09 37.43
CA THR A 7 12.84 12.44 36.82
C THR A 7 13.75 12.47 35.58
N LEU A 8 14.85 11.74 35.59
CA LEU A 8 15.81 11.65 34.46
C LEU A 8 15.19 11.02 33.21
N LEU A 9 14.31 10.03 33.37
CA LEU A 9 13.63 9.37 32.24
C LEU A 9 12.60 10.29 31.55
N VAL A 10 11.93 11.16 32.30
CA VAL A 10 10.92 12.08 31.77
C VAL A 10 11.57 13.24 31.01
N GLU A 11 12.68 13.79 31.54
CA GLU A 11 13.45 14.85 30.85
C GLU A 11 14.09 14.31 29.57
N ASP A 12 14.70 13.14 29.60
CA ASP A 12 15.28 12.48 28.42
C ASP A 12 14.21 12.21 27.33
N TYR A 13 13.00 11.77 27.70
CA TYR A 13 11.90 11.55 26.76
C TYR A 13 11.42 12.86 26.13
N ALA A 14 11.20 13.90 26.93
CA ALA A 14 10.75 15.21 26.42
C ALA A 14 11.80 15.85 25.50
N ASP A 15 13.09 15.67 25.79
CA ASP A 15 14.18 16.16 24.97
C ASP A 15 14.26 15.40 23.64
N ARG A 16 14.09 14.08 23.64
CA ARG A 16 14.02 13.25 22.42
C ARG A 16 12.83 13.64 21.54
N VAL A 17 11.66 13.89 22.12
CA VAL A 17 10.49 14.38 21.38
C VAL A 17 10.76 15.75 20.76
N ARG A 18 11.38 16.68 21.51
CA ARG A 18 11.75 18.01 20.97
C ARG A 18 12.77 17.93 19.84
N LEU A 19 13.80 17.08 19.98
CA LEU A 19 14.79 16.85 18.93
C LEU A 19 14.16 16.25 17.67
N ALA A 20 13.28 15.25 17.82
CA ALA A 20 12.58 14.62 16.69
C ALA A 20 11.65 15.64 16.00
N ALA A 21 10.89 16.43 16.77
CA ALA A 21 10.03 17.48 16.22
C ALA A 21 10.83 18.56 15.48
N GLY A 22 11.98 18.98 16.05
CA GLY A 22 12.88 19.94 15.39
C GLY A 22 13.52 19.39 14.12
N TYR A 23 13.83 18.10 14.07
CA TYR A 23 14.32 17.43 12.86
C TYR A 23 13.23 17.35 11.79
N LEU A 24 12.03 16.91 12.15
CA LEU A 24 10.88 16.85 11.24
C LEU A 24 10.49 18.23 10.71
N SER A 25 10.51 19.26 11.55
CA SER A 25 10.21 20.63 11.12
C SER A 25 11.20 21.13 10.09
N ARG A 26 12.49 20.83 10.23
CA ARG A 26 13.51 21.17 9.23
C ARG A 26 13.33 20.39 7.95
N LEU A 27 13.09 19.07 8.01
CA LEU A 27 12.78 18.25 6.86
C LEU A 27 11.58 18.77 6.06
N LEU A 28 10.52 19.16 6.77
CA LEU A 28 9.31 19.70 6.15
C LEU A 28 9.50 21.12 5.60
N ALA A 29 10.33 21.95 6.23
CA ALA A 29 10.71 23.25 5.73
C ALA A 29 11.61 23.14 4.49
N ASP A 30 12.61 22.25 4.52
CA ASP A 30 13.48 21.98 3.37
C ASP A 30 12.71 21.40 2.17
N ALA A 31 11.71 20.55 2.42
CA ALA A 31 10.81 20.05 1.39
C ALA A 31 9.95 21.17 0.74
N GLY A 32 9.79 22.30 1.40
CA GLY A 32 9.05 23.48 0.92
C GLY A 32 9.91 24.56 0.27
N THR A 33 11.21 24.57 0.52
CA THR A 33 12.12 25.67 0.09
C THR A 33 13.18 25.27 -0.90
N ARG A 34 13.44 23.99 -1.10
CA ARG A 34 14.39 23.51 -2.14
C ARG A 34 13.65 23.23 -3.44
N VAL A 35 13.48 24.29 -4.21
CA VAL A 35 13.35 24.24 -5.65
C VAL A 35 14.77 24.14 -6.19
N ASP A 36 15.09 23.00 -6.80
CA ASP A 36 16.08 22.77 -7.81
C ASP A 36 17.54 23.19 -7.60
N ASN A 37 18.33 22.18 -7.31
CA ASN A 37 19.64 22.12 -7.91
C ASN A 37 19.66 20.96 -8.96
N PRO A 38 19.68 21.24 -10.27
CA PRO A 38 19.71 20.21 -11.31
C PRO A 38 20.99 19.36 -11.32
N ALA A 39 21.93 19.63 -10.42
CA ALA A 39 23.17 18.91 -10.25
C ALA A 39 23.11 17.76 -9.23
N ASP A 40 21.96 17.49 -8.63
CA ASP A 40 21.80 16.33 -7.76
C ASP A 40 21.64 15.07 -8.62
N GLU A 41 22.76 14.39 -8.88
CA GLU A 41 22.80 13.11 -9.59
C GLU A 41 21.83 12.08 -8.98
N PRO A 42 21.16 11.27 -9.81
CA PRO A 42 20.30 10.20 -9.32
C PRO A 42 21.13 9.22 -8.49
N VAL A 43 20.79 9.05 -7.24
CA VAL A 43 21.36 8.02 -6.36
C VAL A 43 20.77 6.68 -6.80
N GLY A 44 21.60 5.73 -7.09
CA GLY A 44 21.46 4.37 -7.63
C GLY A 44 20.13 3.62 -7.59
N PRO A 45 20.08 2.35 -7.98
CA PRO A 45 18.83 1.60 -8.22
C PRO A 45 17.91 1.42 -7.00
N GLU A 46 18.35 1.81 -5.80
CA GLU A 46 17.50 1.90 -4.61
C GLU A 46 16.58 3.14 -4.63
N ASP A 47 16.82 4.10 -5.52
CA ASP A 47 16.01 5.30 -5.74
C ASP A 47 15.04 5.17 -6.93
N ALA A 48 14.58 3.97 -7.24
CA ALA A 48 13.52 3.72 -8.23
C ALA A 48 12.19 4.46 -7.94
N GLY A 49 12.20 5.41 -7.03
CA GLY A 49 11.11 6.27 -6.67
C GLY A 49 11.29 7.75 -6.96
N ALA A 50 12.41 8.17 -7.59
CA ALA A 50 12.58 9.55 -8.03
C ALA A 50 11.88 9.74 -9.37
N LEU A 51 10.87 10.60 -9.41
CA LEU A 51 10.15 10.95 -10.63
C LEU A 51 10.48 12.38 -11.01
N GLU A 52 10.81 12.58 -12.28
CA GLU A 52 10.90 13.91 -12.86
C GLU A 52 9.50 14.38 -13.21
N LEU A 53 8.90 15.15 -12.32
CA LEU A 53 7.64 15.79 -12.56
C LEU A 53 7.88 17.23 -13.01
N SER A 54 7.28 17.64 -14.14
CA SER A 54 7.30 19.04 -14.53
C SER A 54 6.59 19.89 -13.47
N GLU A 55 7.19 21.05 -13.14
CA GLU A 55 6.54 22.01 -12.24
C GLU A 55 5.22 22.53 -12.79
N ASP A 56 5.07 22.55 -14.11
CA ASP A 56 3.87 22.98 -14.82
C ASP A 56 2.87 21.84 -15.07
N ALA A 57 3.10 20.63 -14.52
CA ALA A 57 2.16 19.52 -14.67
C ALA A 57 0.76 19.94 -14.18
N PRO A 58 -0.29 19.78 -15.01
CA PRO A 58 -1.59 20.36 -14.70
C PRO A 58 -2.26 19.67 -13.52
N LEU A 59 -2.80 20.48 -12.60
CA LEU A 59 -3.73 20.07 -11.57
C LEU A 59 -5.15 20.08 -12.15
N HIS A 60 -5.88 18.99 -11.94
CA HIS A 60 -7.24 18.83 -12.42
C HIS A 60 -8.21 18.73 -11.25
N GLU A 61 -9.17 19.65 -11.18
CA GLU A 61 -10.29 19.52 -10.24
C GLU A 61 -11.31 18.51 -10.76
N PHE A 62 -12.00 17.83 -9.84
CA PHE A 62 -13.07 16.89 -10.18
C PHE A 62 -14.19 16.90 -9.12
N GLY A 63 -15.35 16.42 -9.55
CA GLY A 63 -16.52 16.29 -8.69
C GLY A 63 -16.50 15.06 -7.79
N CYS A 64 -17.68 14.70 -7.28
CA CYS A 64 -17.92 13.44 -6.57
C CYS A 64 -19.08 12.76 -7.29
N ASP A 65 -18.86 11.54 -7.72
CA ASP A 65 -19.90 10.72 -8.33
C ASP A 65 -20.17 9.52 -7.40
N PRO A 66 -21.38 9.39 -6.85
CA PRO A 66 -21.75 8.22 -6.06
C PRO A 66 -21.78 6.93 -6.89
N ALA A 67 -21.74 7.03 -8.22
CA ALA A 67 -21.71 5.93 -9.19
C ALA A 67 -22.67 4.79 -8.84
N PRO A 68 -24.00 5.04 -8.80
CA PRO A 68 -24.97 4.05 -8.40
C PRO A 68 -24.90 2.81 -9.32
N GLY A 69 -24.94 1.63 -8.70
CA GLY A 69 -24.85 0.34 -9.40
C GLY A 69 -23.44 -0.10 -9.78
N VAL A 70 -22.42 0.76 -9.65
CA VAL A 70 -21.02 0.37 -9.85
C VAL A 70 -20.55 -0.49 -8.67
N THR A 71 -19.92 -1.62 -8.97
CA THR A 71 -19.30 -2.47 -7.96
C THR A 71 -17.83 -2.10 -7.79
N ALA A 72 -17.38 -1.98 -6.56
CA ALA A 72 -15.97 -1.87 -6.20
C ALA A 72 -15.54 -3.13 -5.46
N ALA A 73 -14.63 -3.90 -6.03
CA ALA A 73 -13.95 -4.99 -5.34
C ALA A 73 -12.64 -4.45 -4.75
N ALA A 74 -12.47 -4.54 -3.44
CA ALA A 74 -11.24 -4.10 -2.77
C ALA A 74 -10.43 -5.32 -2.31
N VAL A 75 -9.14 -5.32 -2.60
CA VAL A 75 -8.19 -6.40 -2.30
C VAL A 75 -7.10 -5.87 -1.38
N ASP A 76 -6.76 -6.65 -0.35
CA ASP A 76 -5.63 -6.39 0.55
C ASP A 76 -5.13 -7.72 1.13
N GLY A 77 -3.93 -7.69 1.72
CA GLY A 77 -3.32 -8.81 2.44
C GLY A 77 -2.77 -8.40 3.79
N GLY A 78 -2.89 -9.31 4.75
CA GLY A 78 -2.32 -9.18 6.08
C GLY A 78 -1.24 -10.23 6.33
N SER A 79 -0.15 -9.84 6.98
CA SER A 79 0.90 -10.74 7.42
C SER A 79 1.40 -10.39 8.82
N ALA A 80 1.94 -11.37 9.53
CA ALA A 80 2.60 -11.18 10.82
C ALA A 80 3.66 -12.25 11.07
N CYS A 81 4.72 -11.87 11.76
CA CYS A 81 5.67 -12.81 12.33
C CYS A 81 5.15 -13.27 13.71
N LEU A 82 4.88 -14.57 13.85
CA LEU A 82 4.41 -15.18 15.09
C LEU A 82 5.59 -15.51 16.02
N LEU A 83 6.66 -16.08 15.46
CA LEU A 83 7.88 -16.40 16.16
C LEU A 83 9.08 -15.95 15.30
N ASN A 84 10.03 -15.31 15.94
CA ASN A 84 11.28 -14.90 15.34
C ASN A 84 12.42 -15.57 16.10
N GLY A 85 12.81 -16.76 15.68
CA GLY A 85 14.02 -17.44 16.10
C GLY A 85 15.22 -16.91 15.31
N ARG A 86 16.43 -17.14 15.83
CA ARG A 86 17.66 -16.69 15.14
C ARG A 86 17.85 -17.33 13.75
N SER A 87 17.39 -18.57 13.59
CA SER A 87 17.59 -19.39 12.39
C SER A 87 16.31 -19.72 11.66
N PHE A 88 15.15 -19.36 12.20
CA PHE A 88 13.84 -19.59 11.59
C PHE A 88 12.81 -18.52 11.96
N TRP A 89 11.83 -18.35 11.10
CA TRP A 89 10.62 -17.57 11.37
C TRP A 89 9.39 -18.44 11.21
N LEU A 90 8.41 -18.23 12.09
CA LEU A 90 7.05 -18.71 11.87
C LEU A 90 6.18 -17.51 11.54
N VAL A 91 5.59 -17.53 10.36
CA VAL A 91 4.83 -16.41 9.82
C VAL A 91 3.40 -16.82 9.52
N ALA A 92 2.49 -15.85 9.66
CA ALA A 92 1.11 -15.97 9.26
C ALA A 92 0.80 -14.95 8.19
N TYR A 93 0.00 -15.33 7.17
CA TYR A 93 -0.49 -14.40 6.15
C TYR A 93 -1.81 -14.87 5.56
N ARG A 94 -2.57 -13.94 5.03
CA ARG A 94 -3.79 -14.17 4.24
C ARG A 94 -4.04 -12.97 3.33
N ALA A 95 -4.83 -13.16 2.27
CA ALA A 95 -5.40 -12.09 1.47
C ALA A 95 -6.92 -12.21 1.44
N GLY A 96 -7.59 -11.15 1.00
CA GLY A 96 -9.04 -11.14 0.90
C GLY A 96 -9.56 -10.10 -0.07
N THR A 97 -10.85 -10.24 -0.37
CA THR A 97 -11.60 -9.33 -1.23
C THR A 97 -12.89 -8.93 -0.55
N VAL A 98 -13.20 -7.66 -0.60
CA VAL A 98 -14.50 -7.10 -0.17
C VAL A 98 -15.20 -6.53 -1.38
N TRP A 99 -16.47 -6.88 -1.58
CA TRP A 99 -17.30 -6.40 -2.66
C TRP A 99 -18.28 -5.36 -2.11
N HIS A 100 -18.23 -4.16 -2.67
CA HIS A 100 -18.99 -3.00 -2.24
C HIS A 100 -19.82 -2.42 -3.40
N ARG A 101 -21.07 -2.03 -3.13
CA ARG A 101 -21.96 -1.36 -4.08
C ARG A 101 -22.97 -0.52 -3.31
N ASP A 102 -23.31 0.65 -3.84
CA ASP A 102 -24.37 1.51 -3.31
C ASP A 102 -24.22 1.80 -1.80
N ARG A 103 -22.98 2.04 -1.36
CA ARG A 103 -22.58 2.27 0.06
C ARG A 103 -22.68 1.06 0.98
N ASP A 104 -22.87 -0.13 0.45
CA ASP A 104 -22.94 -1.35 1.24
C ASP A 104 -21.89 -2.38 0.83
N THR A 105 -21.36 -3.09 1.81
CA THR A 105 -20.51 -4.25 1.60
C THR A 105 -21.38 -5.50 1.56
N PHE A 106 -21.60 -6.04 0.38
CA PHE A 106 -22.53 -7.15 0.18
C PHE A 106 -21.85 -8.53 0.18
N ALA A 107 -20.54 -8.59 -0.01
CA ALA A 107 -19.78 -9.84 0.06
C ALA A 107 -18.36 -9.61 0.58
N THR A 108 -17.86 -10.61 1.26
CA THR A 108 -16.48 -10.66 1.76
C THR A 108 -15.96 -12.07 1.57
N ASP A 109 -14.80 -12.20 0.97
CA ASP A 109 -14.11 -13.47 0.77
C ASP A 109 -12.65 -13.35 1.22
N THR A 110 -12.20 -14.30 2.03
CA THR A 110 -10.83 -14.33 2.57
C THR A 110 -10.21 -15.69 2.41
N ASP A 111 -8.91 -15.70 2.11
CA ASP A 111 -8.13 -16.92 2.17
C ASP A 111 -8.13 -17.49 3.61
N PRO A 112 -8.08 -18.79 3.76
CA PRO A 112 -7.68 -19.41 5.02
C PRO A 112 -6.33 -18.84 5.47
N LEU A 113 -6.18 -18.62 6.77
CA LEU A 113 -4.92 -18.18 7.34
C LEU A 113 -3.82 -19.19 7.04
N GLN A 114 -2.78 -18.75 6.35
CA GLN A 114 -1.60 -19.55 6.06
C GLN A 114 -0.59 -19.42 7.19
N LEU A 115 -0.04 -20.53 7.64
CA LEU A 115 1.07 -20.58 8.59
C LEU A 115 2.27 -21.24 7.91
N ARG A 116 3.42 -20.58 7.91
CA ARG A 116 4.65 -21.09 7.31
C ARG A 116 5.81 -20.95 8.28
N ALA A 117 6.48 -22.08 8.55
CA ALA A 117 7.80 -22.06 9.19
C ALA A 117 8.85 -21.93 8.08
N LEU A 118 9.76 -20.99 8.23
CA LEU A 118 10.77 -20.65 7.24
C LEU A 118 12.15 -20.59 7.92
N THR A 119 13.08 -21.41 7.47
CA THR A 119 14.51 -21.22 7.71
C THR A 119 15.12 -20.40 6.56
N GLN A 120 16.38 -20.01 6.66
CA GLN A 120 17.08 -19.34 5.55
C GLN A 120 17.09 -20.19 4.25
N THR A 121 17.21 -21.51 4.40
CA THR A 121 17.19 -22.45 3.26
C THR A 121 15.77 -22.57 2.70
N ASP A 122 14.77 -22.74 3.57
CA ASP A 122 13.37 -22.89 3.17
C ASP A 122 12.83 -21.61 2.54
N ALA A 123 13.30 -20.43 3.00
CA ALA A 123 12.92 -19.15 2.44
C ALA A 123 13.25 -19.04 0.94
N LYS A 124 14.46 -19.48 0.55
CA LYS A 124 14.85 -19.49 -0.87
C LYS A 124 13.99 -20.44 -1.69
N ALA A 125 13.69 -21.62 -1.15
CA ALA A 125 12.84 -22.60 -1.80
C ALA A 125 11.38 -22.10 -1.90
N ALA A 126 10.83 -21.55 -0.82
CA ALA A 126 9.48 -20.99 -0.79
C ALA A 126 9.32 -19.81 -1.76
N TYR A 127 10.33 -18.96 -1.87
CA TYR A 127 10.35 -17.87 -2.84
C TYR A 127 10.34 -18.40 -4.28
N ALA A 128 11.22 -19.36 -4.59
CA ALA A 128 11.26 -19.95 -5.92
C ALA A 128 9.97 -20.69 -6.28
N GLU A 129 9.38 -21.43 -5.33
CA GLU A 129 8.09 -22.09 -5.49
C GLU A 129 6.98 -21.08 -5.78
N ALA A 130 6.91 -20.01 -4.98
CA ALA A 130 5.90 -18.97 -5.12
C ALA A 130 5.96 -18.26 -6.48
N LEU A 131 7.16 -17.93 -6.97
CA LEU A 131 7.35 -17.36 -8.30
C LEU A 131 6.97 -18.35 -9.42
N ASN A 132 7.33 -19.63 -9.28
CA ASN A 132 6.94 -20.66 -10.23
C ASN A 132 5.42 -20.83 -10.32
N LEU A 133 4.72 -20.82 -9.17
CA LEU A 133 3.26 -20.88 -9.13
C LEU A 133 2.61 -19.65 -9.78
N ALA A 134 3.25 -18.49 -9.67
CA ALA A 134 2.83 -17.27 -10.35
C ALA A 134 3.23 -17.23 -11.84
N GLY A 135 3.94 -18.23 -12.36
CA GLY A 135 4.37 -18.30 -13.74
C GLY A 135 5.49 -17.32 -14.12
N VAL A 136 6.20 -16.78 -13.15
CA VAL A 136 7.24 -15.76 -13.36
C VAL A 136 8.63 -16.29 -13.00
N LYS A 137 9.66 -15.82 -13.74
CA LYS A 137 11.05 -16.18 -13.48
C LYS A 137 11.62 -15.31 -12.36
N ARG A 138 12.46 -15.90 -11.52
CA ARG A 138 13.21 -15.19 -10.50
C ARG A 138 14.23 -14.24 -11.13
N GLU A 139 14.14 -12.95 -10.79
CA GLU A 139 15.06 -11.92 -11.25
C GLU A 139 16.03 -11.45 -10.16
N ARG A 140 15.66 -11.60 -8.90
CA ARG A 140 16.46 -11.13 -7.75
C ARG A 140 16.60 -12.21 -6.68
N GLU A 141 17.65 -12.11 -5.90
CA GLU A 141 17.80 -12.92 -4.69
C GLU A 141 17.22 -12.21 -3.48
N LEU A 142 16.51 -12.98 -2.64
CA LEU A 142 16.05 -12.48 -1.35
C LEU A 142 17.21 -12.42 -0.37
N ALA A 143 17.39 -11.25 0.25
CA ALA A 143 18.45 -11.02 1.21
C ALA A 143 18.12 -11.58 2.61
N ASP A 144 16.85 -11.61 2.99
CA ASP A 144 16.40 -12.00 4.32
C ASP A 144 15.02 -12.69 4.33
N LEU A 145 14.65 -13.23 5.49
CA LEU A 145 13.36 -13.90 5.72
C LEU A 145 12.16 -12.94 5.63
N GLY A 146 12.35 -11.66 5.97
CA GLY A 146 11.28 -10.65 5.92
C GLY A 146 10.76 -10.45 4.51
N GLY A 147 11.68 -10.36 3.55
CA GLY A 147 11.33 -10.25 2.13
C GLY A 147 10.48 -11.41 1.61
N VAL A 148 10.67 -12.64 2.12
CA VAL A 148 9.83 -13.78 1.73
C VAL A 148 8.39 -13.60 2.18
N VAL A 149 8.19 -13.12 3.41
CA VAL A 149 6.83 -12.91 3.97
C VAL A 149 6.08 -11.89 3.14
N ASP A 150 6.74 -10.78 2.79
CA ASP A 150 6.17 -9.75 1.94
C ASP A 150 5.81 -10.29 0.55
N VAL A 151 6.70 -11.10 -0.05
CA VAL A 151 6.44 -11.75 -1.33
C VAL A 151 5.24 -12.69 -1.26
N LEU A 152 5.16 -13.56 -0.25
CA LEU A 152 4.04 -14.50 -0.12
C LEU A 152 2.69 -13.77 0.04
N ARG A 153 2.67 -12.70 0.84
CA ARG A 153 1.50 -11.85 1.03
C ARG A 153 1.13 -11.15 -0.29
N GLU A 154 2.09 -10.51 -0.94
CA GLU A 154 1.85 -9.76 -2.19
C GLU A 154 1.39 -10.66 -3.34
N LEU A 155 1.94 -11.88 -3.46
CA LEU A 155 1.47 -12.86 -4.45
C LEU A 155 0.02 -13.29 -4.19
N ALA A 156 -0.37 -13.45 -2.92
CA ALA A 156 -1.75 -13.73 -2.56
C ALA A 156 -2.68 -12.55 -2.91
N GLU A 157 -2.24 -11.31 -2.72
CA GLU A 157 -2.96 -10.10 -3.14
C GLU A 157 -3.14 -10.05 -4.67
N TRP A 158 -2.07 -10.27 -5.44
CA TRP A 158 -2.16 -10.27 -6.91
C TRP A 158 -3.04 -11.39 -7.47
N ARG A 159 -3.04 -12.57 -6.84
CA ARG A 159 -3.99 -13.63 -7.18
C ARG A 159 -5.42 -13.17 -6.94
N ARG A 160 -5.72 -12.59 -5.78
CA ARG A 160 -7.05 -12.05 -5.44
C ARG A 160 -7.46 -10.90 -6.37
N ALA A 161 -6.54 -10.02 -6.72
CA ALA A 161 -6.79 -8.94 -7.69
C ALA A 161 -7.17 -9.51 -9.07
N THR A 162 -6.46 -10.55 -9.53
CA THR A 162 -6.75 -11.23 -10.80
C THR A 162 -8.14 -11.88 -10.77
N GLU A 163 -8.48 -12.59 -9.69
CA GLU A 163 -9.79 -13.20 -9.49
C GLU A 163 -10.91 -12.13 -9.47
N ALA A 164 -10.67 -11.00 -8.78
CA ALA A 164 -11.61 -9.89 -8.71
C ALA A 164 -11.83 -9.23 -10.07
N VAL A 165 -10.77 -8.98 -10.85
CA VAL A 165 -10.87 -8.45 -12.22
C VAL A 165 -11.62 -9.43 -13.12
N ALA A 166 -11.36 -10.73 -13.00
CA ALA A 166 -12.04 -11.77 -13.78
C ALA A 166 -13.55 -11.85 -13.45
N ALA A 167 -13.95 -11.57 -12.22
CA ALA A 167 -15.35 -11.60 -11.78
C ALA A 167 -16.10 -10.28 -12.01
N ALA A 168 -15.39 -9.15 -12.14
CA ALA A 168 -15.96 -7.83 -12.32
C ALA A 168 -16.63 -7.67 -13.70
N ARG A 169 -17.59 -6.75 -13.79
CA ARG A 169 -18.27 -6.37 -15.05
C ARG A 169 -17.56 -5.16 -15.68
N PRO A 170 -17.72 -4.94 -16.99
CA PRO A 170 -17.25 -3.71 -17.61
C PRO A 170 -17.81 -2.48 -16.86
N GLY A 171 -16.92 -1.55 -16.52
CA GLY A 171 -17.26 -0.35 -15.74
C GLY A 171 -17.25 -0.54 -14.21
N ASP A 172 -17.04 -1.73 -13.68
CA ASP A 172 -16.74 -1.92 -12.26
C ASP A 172 -15.29 -1.50 -11.92
N LEU A 173 -14.99 -1.38 -10.61
CA LEU A 173 -13.67 -1.07 -10.10
C LEU A 173 -13.08 -2.26 -9.36
N VAL A 174 -11.78 -2.46 -9.52
CA VAL A 174 -10.98 -3.28 -8.60
C VAL A 174 -9.93 -2.39 -7.93
N LEU A 175 -9.95 -2.37 -6.60
CA LEU A 175 -9.08 -1.54 -5.77
C LEU A 175 -8.05 -2.43 -5.06
N VAL A 176 -6.79 -2.01 -5.05
CA VAL A 176 -5.70 -2.69 -4.32
C VAL A 176 -5.14 -1.75 -3.27
N ASP A 177 -4.97 -2.20 -2.02
CA ASP A 177 -4.30 -1.42 -0.96
C ASP A 177 -2.79 -1.43 -1.21
N GLY A 178 -2.32 -0.51 -2.03
CA GLY A 178 -0.91 -0.42 -2.42
C GLY A 178 -0.71 0.09 -3.84
N SER A 179 0.48 -0.16 -4.37
CA SER A 179 0.89 0.18 -5.73
C SER A 179 0.44 -0.89 -6.72
N LEU A 180 0.16 -0.51 -7.96
CA LEU A 180 0.00 -1.46 -9.08
C LEU A 180 1.33 -1.91 -9.70
N HIS A 181 2.44 -1.43 -9.16
CA HIS A 181 3.76 -1.93 -9.50
C HIS A 181 4.18 -2.98 -8.48
N PRO A 182 4.82 -4.07 -8.92
CA PRO A 182 5.24 -5.12 -8.00
C PRO A 182 6.28 -4.61 -7.01
N GLY A 183 6.29 -5.19 -5.82
CA GLY A 183 7.29 -4.91 -4.79
C GLY A 183 8.71 -5.25 -5.26
N PRO A 184 9.73 -4.81 -4.50
CA PRO A 184 11.14 -4.86 -4.94
C PRO A 184 11.68 -6.28 -5.17
N PHE A 185 11.01 -7.29 -4.66
CA PHE A 185 11.41 -8.70 -4.80
C PHE A 185 10.61 -9.47 -5.84
N LEU A 186 9.63 -8.83 -6.47
CA LEU A 186 8.81 -9.43 -7.51
C LEU A 186 9.21 -8.91 -8.90
N PRO A 187 9.20 -9.76 -9.92
CA PRO A 187 9.51 -9.33 -11.29
C PRO A 187 8.39 -8.45 -11.86
N ALA A 188 8.75 -7.49 -12.70
CA ALA A 188 7.81 -6.59 -13.34
C ALA A 188 6.70 -7.32 -14.13
N GLY A 189 7.05 -8.43 -14.79
CA GLY A 189 6.10 -9.24 -15.57
C GLY A 189 4.99 -9.90 -14.77
N LEU A 190 5.05 -9.87 -13.42
CA LEU A 190 4.00 -10.46 -12.58
C LEU A 190 2.65 -9.78 -12.77
N VAL A 191 2.64 -8.45 -12.90
CA VAL A 191 1.41 -7.64 -12.92
C VAL A 191 0.85 -7.41 -14.32
N GLU A 192 1.66 -7.62 -15.36
CA GLU A 192 1.26 -7.41 -16.75
C GLU A 192 0.00 -8.18 -17.16
N PRO A 193 -0.17 -9.47 -16.79
CA PRO A 193 -1.37 -10.23 -17.14
C PRO A 193 -2.65 -9.64 -16.54
N VAL A 194 -2.63 -9.21 -15.28
CA VAL A 194 -3.82 -8.62 -14.63
C VAL A 194 -4.11 -7.24 -15.18
N HIS A 195 -3.09 -6.44 -15.55
CA HIS A 195 -3.28 -5.16 -16.22
C HIS A 195 -3.92 -5.35 -17.61
N ALA A 196 -3.45 -6.33 -18.39
CA ALA A 196 -4.03 -6.67 -19.69
C ALA A 196 -5.49 -7.13 -19.53
N LEU A 197 -5.76 -8.02 -18.57
CA LEU A 197 -7.09 -8.51 -18.27
C LEU A 197 -8.05 -7.38 -17.88
N ALA A 198 -7.61 -6.43 -17.06
CA ALA A 198 -8.41 -5.28 -16.65
C ALA A 198 -8.83 -4.42 -17.85
N ARG A 199 -7.89 -4.13 -18.77
CA ARG A 199 -8.19 -3.39 -20.01
C ARG A 199 -9.14 -4.17 -20.91
N GLU A 200 -8.89 -5.45 -21.16
CA GLU A 200 -9.72 -6.32 -21.99
C GLU A 200 -11.16 -6.36 -21.49
N ARG A 201 -11.34 -6.44 -20.17
CA ARG A 201 -12.67 -6.52 -19.55
C ARG A 201 -13.34 -5.17 -19.35
N GLY A 202 -12.68 -4.06 -19.64
CA GLY A 202 -13.18 -2.71 -19.36
C GLY A 202 -13.40 -2.44 -17.87
N VAL A 203 -12.55 -3.01 -17.02
CA VAL A 203 -12.54 -2.85 -15.55
C VAL A 203 -11.44 -1.85 -15.18
N ASP A 204 -11.76 -0.87 -14.36
CA ASP A 204 -10.74 0.05 -13.85
C ASP A 204 -10.03 -0.61 -12.64
N LEU A 205 -8.75 -0.92 -12.80
CA LEU A 205 -7.90 -1.44 -11.73
C LEU A 205 -7.10 -0.29 -11.12
N VAL A 206 -7.25 -0.06 -9.81
CA VAL A 206 -6.67 1.10 -9.12
C VAL A 206 -5.95 0.67 -7.83
N GLY A 207 -4.68 1.03 -7.74
CA GLY A 207 -3.91 0.94 -6.50
C GLY A 207 -3.99 2.27 -5.73
N VAL A 208 -4.23 2.22 -4.42
CA VAL A 208 -4.22 3.42 -3.56
C VAL A 208 -3.21 3.23 -2.44
N THR A 209 -2.15 4.02 -2.48
CA THR A 209 -1.04 3.92 -1.52
C THR A 209 -1.14 5.01 -0.45
N LYS A 210 -1.29 4.62 0.82
CA LYS A 210 -1.34 5.52 2.00
C LYS A 210 -0.01 6.20 2.28
N ALA A 211 1.08 5.44 2.15
CA ALA A 211 2.44 5.89 2.47
C ALA A 211 3.35 5.69 1.25
N SER A 212 3.27 6.62 0.29
CA SER A 212 4.11 6.59 -0.89
C SER A 212 5.57 6.92 -0.56
N LYS A 213 6.49 6.11 -1.08
CA LYS A 213 7.94 6.36 -1.03
C LYS A 213 8.43 7.18 -2.22
N LEU A 214 7.55 7.56 -3.15
CA LEU A 214 7.92 8.38 -4.31
C LEU A 214 8.44 9.74 -3.88
N ARG A 215 9.49 10.19 -4.55
CA ARG A 215 10.15 11.47 -4.28
C ARG A 215 10.08 12.37 -5.52
N TRP A 216 10.01 13.66 -5.29
CA TRP A 216 10.23 14.67 -6.30
C TRP A 216 11.66 15.21 -6.14
N GLY A 217 12.53 14.88 -7.07
CA GLY A 217 13.96 15.07 -6.89
C GLY A 217 14.51 14.23 -5.74
N ARG A 218 15.65 14.65 -5.18
CA ARG A 218 16.43 13.84 -4.25
C ARG A 218 15.76 13.60 -2.88
N TYR A 219 15.01 14.55 -2.36
CA TYR A 219 14.60 14.51 -0.95
C TYR A 219 13.12 14.75 -0.68
N ALA A 220 12.38 15.41 -1.57
CA ALA A 220 11.02 15.83 -1.28
C ALA A 220 10.02 14.67 -1.46
N PRO A 221 9.20 14.33 -0.43
CA PRO A 221 8.09 13.40 -0.63
C PRO A 221 7.12 13.95 -1.68
N LEU A 222 6.94 13.20 -2.78
CA LEU A 222 6.14 13.65 -3.93
C LEU A 222 4.73 14.07 -3.53
N VAL A 223 4.02 13.20 -2.79
CA VAL A 223 2.62 13.44 -2.39
C VAL A 223 2.49 14.72 -1.57
N LEU A 224 3.44 14.99 -0.66
CA LEU A 224 3.41 16.20 0.17
C LEU A 224 3.66 17.47 -0.67
N ARG A 225 4.60 17.42 -1.63
CA ARG A 225 4.92 18.56 -2.49
C ARG A 225 3.74 18.91 -3.39
N VAL A 226 3.18 17.91 -4.08
CA VAL A 226 2.00 18.09 -4.94
C VAL A 226 0.80 18.62 -4.13
N ARG A 227 0.58 18.09 -2.94
CA ARG A 227 -0.49 18.55 -2.06
C ARG A 227 -0.34 20.05 -1.71
N ARG A 228 0.86 20.48 -1.30
CA ARG A 228 1.12 21.89 -0.97
C ARG A 228 0.88 22.82 -2.17
N ARG A 229 1.32 22.40 -3.34
CA ARG A 229 1.08 23.11 -4.59
C ARG A 229 -0.43 23.25 -4.86
N ALA A 230 -1.16 22.14 -4.78
CA ALA A 230 -2.60 22.12 -5.02
C ALA A 230 -3.39 22.96 -3.99
N GLU A 231 -2.99 22.95 -2.72
CA GLU A 231 -3.60 23.79 -1.69
C GLU A 231 -3.38 25.30 -1.98
N GLY A 232 -2.22 25.66 -2.57
CA GLY A 232 -1.93 27.04 -2.99
C GLY A 232 -2.70 27.48 -4.23
N GLU A 233 -2.88 26.60 -5.22
CA GLU A 233 -3.52 26.92 -6.50
C GLU A 233 -5.05 26.77 -6.45
N LEU A 234 -5.58 25.74 -5.80
CA LEU A 234 -6.99 25.35 -5.82
C LEU A 234 -7.71 25.56 -4.49
N GLY A 235 -6.95 25.81 -3.44
CA GLY A 235 -7.46 25.94 -2.08
C GLY A 235 -7.55 24.62 -1.31
N PRO A 236 -7.77 24.73 0.03
CA PRO A 236 -7.67 23.59 0.96
C PRO A 236 -8.82 22.58 0.83
N ASP A 237 -9.94 22.94 0.21
CA ASP A 237 -11.14 22.11 0.12
C ASP A 237 -11.36 21.48 -1.26
N ALA A 238 -10.47 21.73 -2.24
CA ALA A 238 -10.59 21.18 -3.58
C ALA A 238 -10.34 19.66 -3.60
N ARG A 239 -11.10 18.92 -4.41
CA ARG A 239 -10.75 17.59 -4.90
C ARG A 239 -9.96 17.74 -6.17
N TRP A 240 -8.83 17.10 -6.24
CA TRP A 240 -7.92 17.25 -7.38
C TRP A 240 -7.10 16.00 -7.61
N TYR A 241 -6.64 15.82 -8.83
CA TYR A 241 -5.57 14.89 -9.17
C TYR A 241 -4.51 15.57 -10.03
N LEU A 242 -3.33 15.01 -10.00
CA LEU A 242 -2.21 15.35 -10.87
C LEU A 242 -1.60 14.05 -11.38
N ARG A 243 -1.45 13.92 -12.71
CA ARG A 243 -0.79 12.78 -13.31
C ARG A 243 0.72 12.95 -13.24
N VAL A 244 1.41 11.92 -12.76
CA VAL A 244 2.84 11.91 -12.51
C VAL A 244 3.60 11.23 -13.65
N THR A 245 3.07 10.10 -14.15
CA THR A 245 3.69 9.33 -15.24
C THR A 245 3.04 9.63 -16.58
N GLY A 246 3.74 9.24 -17.65
CA GLY A 246 3.22 9.38 -19.02
C GLY A 246 2.04 8.45 -19.32
N PRO A 247 1.36 8.68 -20.46
CA PRO A 247 0.22 7.86 -20.87
C PRO A 247 0.61 6.45 -21.33
N ASP A 248 1.89 6.23 -21.59
CA ASP A 248 2.42 4.95 -22.09
C ASP A 248 2.81 3.99 -20.95
N ASP A 249 2.74 4.45 -19.69
CA ASP A 249 3.01 3.61 -18.54
C ASP A 249 1.94 2.52 -18.39
N PRO A 250 2.33 1.27 -18.10
CA PRO A 250 1.39 0.17 -17.92
C PRO A 250 0.33 0.42 -16.85
N ALA A 251 0.69 1.16 -15.80
CA ALA A 251 -0.20 1.73 -14.80
C ALA A 251 0.17 3.20 -14.59
N GLU A 252 -0.73 4.10 -14.97
CA GLU A 252 -0.53 5.53 -14.81
C GLU A 252 -0.49 5.91 -13.33
N VAL A 253 0.51 6.68 -12.91
CA VAL A 253 0.66 7.13 -11.52
C VAL A 253 0.11 8.54 -11.37
N TYR A 254 -0.67 8.72 -10.32
CA TYR A 254 -1.29 9.97 -9.94
C TYR A 254 -1.00 10.32 -8.48
N VAL A 255 -1.12 11.59 -8.16
CA VAL A 255 -1.34 12.08 -6.80
C VAL A 255 -2.72 12.70 -6.76
N ALA A 256 -3.56 12.31 -5.82
CA ALA A 256 -4.93 12.77 -5.74
C ALA A 256 -5.40 13.06 -4.32
N ARG A 257 -6.29 14.03 -4.18
CA ARG A 257 -7.06 14.29 -2.96
C ARG A 257 -8.53 13.99 -3.24
N LEU A 258 -9.03 12.93 -2.61
CA LEU A 258 -10.34 12.36 -2.90
C LEU A 258 -11.48 13.01 -2.08
N ALA A 259 -11.19 13.54 -0.90
CA ALA A 259 -12.20 14.17 -0.04
C ALA A 259 -11.91 15.66 0.21
N ARG A 260 -12.96 16.51 0.20
CA ARG A 260 -12.84 17.95 0.42
C ARG A 260 -12.25 18.31 1.77
N ARG A 261 -12.67 17.62 2.83
CA ARG A 261 -12.18 17.83 4.20
C ARG A 261 -11.17 16.75 4.62
N GLY A 262 -10.67 15.95 3.67
CA GLY A 262 -9.65 14.94 3.93
C GLY A 262 -8.31 15.58 4.24
N ALA A 263 -7.66 15.11 5.30
CA ALA A 263 -6.33 15.59 5.68
C ALA A 263 -5.24 15.08 4.73
N TYR A 264 -5.54 14.11 3.86
CA TYR A 264 -4.55 13.37 3.10
C TYR A 264 -4.76 13.47 1.59
N ALA A 265 -3.66 13.49 0.86
CA ALA A 265 -3.58 13.11 -0.53
C ALA A 265 -2.90 11.74 -0.62
N PHE A 266 -3.22 10.98 -1.65
CA PHE A 266 -2.75 9.61 -1.86
C PHE A 266 -2.04 9.50 -3.19
N ARG A 267 -1.09 8.58 -3.30
CA ARG A 267 -0.67 8.06 -4.59
C ARG A 267 -1.78 7.12 -5.08
N GLY A 268 -2.21 7.31 -6.30
CA GLY A 268 -3.11 6.41 -7.01
C GLY A 268 -2.44 5.89 -8.27
N ASP A 269 -2.35 4.57 -8.44
CA ASP A 269 -1.91 3.95 -9.68
C ASP A 269 -3.17 3.45 -10.40
N ALA A 270 -3.28 3.66 -11.71
CA ALA A 270 -4.47 3.27 -12.45
C ALA A 270 -4.16 2.57 -13.77
N VAL A 271 -4.75 1.39 -13.96
CA VAL A 271 -4.94 0.77 -15.26
C VAL A 271 -6.38 1.03 -15.66
N ARG A 272 -6.58 1.97 -16.58
CA ARG A 272 -7.92 2.39 -16.97
C ARG A 272 -8.55 1.36 -17.91
N GLY A 273 -9.75 0.92 -17.56
CA GLY A 273 -10.57 0.04 -18.40
C GLY A 273 -11.62 0.80 -19.17
N ALA A 274 -12.47 1.54 -18.46
CA ALA A 274 -13.65 2.17 -19.05
C ALA A 274 -13.70 3.70 -18.85
N ARG A 275 -12.98 4.27 -17.87
CA ARG A 275 -13.15 5.67 -17.47
C ARG A 275 -11.94 6.54 -17.83
N GLU A 276 -12.23 7.78 -18.21
CA GLU A 276 -11.23 8.84 -18.22
C GLU A 276 -10.86 9.25 -16.78
N PRO A 277 -9.65 9.81 -16.54
CA PRO A 277 -9.18 10.08 -15.20
C PRO A 277 -10.13 10.90 -14.33
N ALA A 278 -10.74 11.96 -14.86
CA ALA A 278 -11.67 12.79 -14.10
C ALA A 278 -12.90 12.00 -13.60
N ALA A 279 -13.46 11.13 -14.44
CA ALA A 279 -14.58 10.27 -14.08
C ALA A 279 -14.16 9.18 -13.09
N LEU A 280 -12.97 8.59 -13.27
CA LEU A 280 -12.40 7.61 -12.34
C LEU A 280 -12.24 8.19 -10.93
N PHE A 281 -11.60 9.37 -10.83
CA PHE A 281 -11.39 10.03 -9.54
C PHE A 281 -12.69 10.55 -8.92
N ALA A 282 -13.70 10.91 -9.73
CA ALA A 282 -15.02 11.26 -9.21
C ALA A 282 -15.73 10.08 -8.53
N VAL A 283 -15.62 8.88 -9.11
CA VAL A 283 -16.15 7.64 -8.50
C VAL A 283 -15.35 7.27 -7.24
N LEU A 284 -14.03 7.36 -7.28
CA LEU A 284 -13.18 7.12 -6.10
C LEU A 284 -13.53 8.09 -4.95
N ALA A 285 -13.85 9.37 -5.26
CA ALA A 285 -14.31 10.31 -4.26
C ALA A 285 -15.64 9.91 -3.63
N GLY A 286 -16.55 9.33 -4.40
CA GLY A 286 -17.81 8.78 -3.89
C GLY A 286 -17.60 7.64 -2.88
N LEU A 287 -16.54 6.85 -3.07
CA LEU A 287 -16.14 5.78 -2.16
C LEU A 287 -15.29 6.29 -0.96
N SER A 288 -14.88 7.56 -0.97
CA SER A 288 -13.96 8.15 0.01
C SER A 288 -14.60 9.24 0.88
N ASP A 289 -15.92 9.38 0.85
CA ASP A 289 -16.65 10.48 1.51
C ASP A 289 -16.97 10.18 2.99
N ASP A 290 -16.59 9.03 3.50
CA ASP A 290 -16.74 8.68 4.92
C ASP A 290 -15.66 9.41 5.76
N PRO A 291 -16.07 10.32 6.67
CA PRO A 291 -15.13 11.11 7.46
C PRO A 291 -14.28 10.26 8.41
N ALA A 292 -14.70 9.05 8.76
CA ALA A 292 -13.93 8.15 9.62
C ALA A 292 -12.63 7.68 8.96
N PHE A 293 -12.55 7.69 7.64
CA PHE A 293 -11.39 7.22 6.88
C PHE A 293 -10.58 8.34 6.23
N LEU A 294 -10.84 9.60 6.57
CA LEU A 294 -10.04 10.78 6.20
C LEU A 294 -9.79 10.93 4.68
N GLY A 295 -10.73 10.47 3.87
CA GLY A 295 -10.64 10.51 2.41
C GLY A 295 -10.02 9.27 1.76
N TYR A 296 -9.77 8.23 2.52
CA TYR A 296 -9.35 6.92 1.98
C TYR A 296 -10.58 6.13 1.53
N PRO A 297 -10.53 5.38 0.40
CA PRO A 297 -11.68 4.61 -0.07
C PRO A 297 -12.18 3.60 0.97
N TYR A 298 -13.45 3.69 1.32
CA TYR A 298 -14.07 2.82 2.34
C TYR A 298 -13.90 1.32 2.06
N PRO A 299 -14.08 0.82 0.81
CA PRO A 299 -13.88 -0.60 0.54
C PRO A 299 -12.47 -1.10 0.88
N LEU A 300 -11.43 -0.28 0.64
CA LEU A 300 -10.05 -0.60 1.02
C LEU A 300 -9.86 -0.59 2.54
N ALA A 301 -10.44 0.37 3.24
CA ALA A 301 -10.41 0.37 4.70
C ALA A 301 -11.11 -0.88 5.27
N ARG A 302 -12.20 -1.32 4.62
CA ARG A 302 -12.95 -2.49 5.04
C ARG A 302 -12.19 -3.79 4.81
N VAL A 303 -11.60 -3.99 3.63
CA VAL A 303 -10.81 -5.20 3.37
C VAL A 303 -9.59 -5.27 4.29
N HIS A 304 -8.94 -4.13 4.56
CA HIS A 304 -7.84 -4.07 5.52
C HIS A 304 -8.24 -4.58 6.92
N GLN A 305 -9.41 -4.17 7.43
CA GLN A 305 -9.93 -4.69 8.70
C GLN A 305 -10.15 -6.19 8.68
N VAL A 306 -10.60 -6.74 7.55
CA VAL A 306 -10.91 -8.17 7.40
C VAL A 306 -9.66 -9.03 7.36
N VAL A 307 -8.61 -8.58 6.64
CA VAL A 307 -7.37 -9.38 6.47
C VAL A 307 -6.35 -9.13 7.58
N SER A 308 -6.47 -8.05 8.32
CA SER A 308 -5.56 -7.71 9.43
C SER A 308 -5.45 -8.85 10.44
N LEU A 309 -4.26 -8.98 11.01
CA LEU A 309 -3.96 -9.93 12.08
C LEU A 309 -3.78 -9.16 13.39
N PRO A 310 -4.87 -8.84 14.11
CA PRO A 310 -4.80 -8.02 15.31
C PRO A 310 -4.13 -8.75 16.47
N GLY A 311 -3.63 -7.99 17.45
CA GLY A 311 -2.81 -8.50 18.54
C GLY A 311 -3.45 -9.64 19.34
N HIS A 312 -4.78 -9.63 19.54
CA HIS A 312 -5.48 -10.71 20.22
C HIS A 312 -5.45 -12.03 19.43
N LEU A 313 -5.68 -11.98 18.11
CA LEU A 313 -5.55 -13.15 17.24
C LEU A 313 -4.11 -13.69 17.24
N LEU A 314 -3.12 -12.82 17.21
CA LEU A 314 -1.71 -13.22 17.28
C LEU A 314 -1.37 -13.85 18.63
N ALA A 315 -1.95 -13.37 19.72
CA ALA A 315 -1.79 -13.96 21.06
C ALA A 315 -2.39 -15.36 21.13
N ASP A 316 -3.60 -15.54 20.60
CA ASP A 316 -4.26 -16.84 20.52
C ASP A 316 -3.46 -17.84 19.68
N LEU A 317 -3.01 -17.42 18.49
CA LEU A 317 -2.16 -18.26 17.62
C LEU A 317 -0.85 -18.67 18.31
N ARG A 318 -0.20 -17.76 19.03
CA ARG A 318 1.02 -18.08 19.78
C ARG A 318 0.75 -19.07 20.91
N ARG A 319 -0.36 -18.93 21.63
CA ARG A 319 -0.77 -19.89 22.67
C ARG A 319 -1.01 -21.27 22.08
N ASP A 320 -1.78 -21.37 21.00
CA ASP A 320 -2.10 -22.64 20.35
C ASP A 320 -0.86 -23.34 19.80
N LEU A 321 0.09 -22.56 19.25
CA LEU A 321 1.39 -23.05 18.80
C LEU A 321 2.24 -23.57 19.97
N ARG A 322 2.27 -22.85 21.10
CA ARG A 322 2.98 -23.30 22.30
C ARG A 322 2.45 -24.64 22.79
N GLU A 323 1.12 -24.78 22.86
CA GLU A 323 0.50 -26.05 23.23
C GLU A 323 0.83 -27.20 22.25
N ALA A 324 0.87 -26.90 20.95
CA ALA A 324 1.25 -27.88 19.94
C ALA A 324 2.73 -28.31 20.10
N PHE A 325 3.65 -27.35 20.33
CA PHE A 325 5.07 -27.65 20.58
C PHE A 325 5.28 -28.53 21.81
N LEU A 326 4.59 -28.25 22.91
CA LEU A 326 4.66 -29.09 24.11
C LEU A 326 4.18 -30.52 23.84
N ARG A 327 3.14 -30.72 23.01
CA ARG A 327 2.67 -32.05 22.61
C ARG A 327 3.67 -32.83 21.80
N GLU A 328 4.48 -32.12 20.98
CA GLU A 328 5.58 -32.70 20.17
C GLU A 328 6.89 -32.85 20.98
N GLY A 329 6.87 -32.56 22.29
CA GLY A 329 8.03 -32.70 23.18
C GLY A 329 9.09 -31.62 23.02
N LEU A 330 8.73 -30.49 22.40
CA LEU A 330 9.62 -29.33 22.33
C LEU A 330 9.47 -28.49 23.60
N SER A 331 10.62 -28.16 24.24
CA SER A 331 10.66 -27.26 25.39
C SER A 331 10.57 -25.79 24.97
N GLU A 332 10.22 -24.92 25.92
CA GLU A 332 10.18 -23.46 25.69
C GLU A 332 11.58 -22.79 25.65
N ASP A 333 12.69 -23.55 25.78
CA ASP A 333 14.06 -23.05 25.83
C ASP A 333 14.68 -22.75 24.45
#